data_9b549054a72e39eb2a51212fb80fd9a8
#
_entry.id   9b549054a72e39eb2a51212fb80fd9a8
#
_cell.length_a   1.000
_cell.length_b   1.000
_cell.length_c   1.000
_cell.angle_alpha   90.00
_cell.angle_beta   90.00
_cell.angle_gamma   90.00
#
_symmetry.space_group_name_H-M   'P 1'
#
loop_
_entity.id
_entity.type
_entity.pdbx_description
1 polymer ?
#
loop_
_entity_poly.entity_id
_entity_poly.type
_entity_poly.pdbx_seq_one_letter_code
_entity_poly.pdbx_strand_id
1 'polypeptide(L)'
;MEFDKLMVVAHPDDESIFGGGALLKEEGWFVLSVTNGSNPIRREEFARVMDSVKAEHEIWDFEDKWNGDFDRVKLKKDLRLLLEMKEWKKIVTHGLQGEYGHTQHIALSEVMHEIVGDNLFVFSFSSNDNETLPFELIEGKLSMLSQYKSQYFIIEDFKAILAKE
;
A
#
# COMPACT_ATOMS: atom_id res chain seq x y z
N MET A 1 3.86 15.88 12.17
CA MET A 1 4.86 14.84 12.54
C MET A 1 5.87 14.72 11.42
N GLU A 2 7.12 14.47 11.72
CA GLU A 2 8.12 14.22 10.67
C GLU A 2 7.99 12.76 10.25
N PHE A 3 7.71 12.49 8.97
CA PHE A 3 7.67 11.15 8.40
C PHE A 3 9.02 10.82 7.76
N ASP A 4 9.47 9.58 7.90
CA ASP A 4 10.74 9.08 7.34
C ASP A 4 10.61 7.66 6.72
N LYS A 5 9.38 7.14 6.68
CA LYS A 5 9.03 5.86 6.06
C LYS A 5 8.02 6.10 4.94
N LEU A 6 8.20 5.40 3.84
CA LEU A 6 7.36 5.48 2.66
C LEU A 6 6.69 4.13 2.39
N MET A 7 5.39 4.13 2.17
CA MET A 7 4.67 2.98 1.63
C MET A 7 4.02 3.39 0.31
N VAL A 8 4.27 2.65 -0.75
CA VAL A 8 3.69 2.91 -2.08
C VAL A 8 2.84 1.72 -2.50
N VAL A 9 1.55 1.94 -2.67
CA VAL A 9 0.58 0.92 -3.05
C VAL A 9 -0.12 1.28 -4.36
N ALA A 10 -0.62 0.27 -5.05
CA ALA A 10 -1.32 0.45 -6.32
C ALA A 10 -2.71 1.07 -6.10
N HIS A 11 -3.48 0.55 -5.15
CA HIS A 11 -4.87 0.94 -4.92
C HIS A 11 -5.10 1.34 -3.45
N PRO A 12 -6.08 2.25 -3.19
CA PRO A 12 -6.52 2.50 -1.81
C PRO A 12 -7.20 1.24 -1.26
N ASP A 13 -6.74 0.68 -0.21
CA ASP A 13 -7.03 -0.53 0.57
C ASP A 13 -5.85 -1.51 0.66
N ASP A 14 -4.96 -1.54 -0.34
CA ASP A 14 -3.77 -2.40 -0.35
C ASP A 14 -2.88 -2.17 0.89
N GLU A 15 -2.71 -0.92 1.29
CA GLU A 15 -1.93 -0.56 2.48
C GLU A 15 -2.51 -1.16 3.77
N SER A 16 -3.83 -1.29 3.82
CA SER A 16 -4.52 -1.89 4.97
C SER A 16 -4.51 -3.42 4.89
N ILE A 17 -4.66 -3.99 3.68
CA ILE A 17 -4.67 -5.44 3.45
C ILE A 17 -3.27 -6.02 3.70
N PHE A 18 -2.24 -5.42 3.11
CA PHE A 18 -0.89 -5.99 3.08
C PHE A 18 0.08 -5.34 4.06
N GLY A 19 -0.11 -4.07 4.41
CA GLY A 19 0.79 -3.28 5.25
C GLY A 19 0.17 -2.74 6.56
N GLY A 20 -1.05 -3.16 6.89
CA GLY A 20 -1.79 -2.61 8.03
C GLY A 20 -1.13 -2.82 9.37
N GLY A 21 -0.47 -3.96 9.58
CA GLY A 21 0.29 -4.22 10.79
C GLY A 21 1.50 -3.31 10.94
N ALA A 22 2.21 -3.00 9.86
CA ALA A 22 3.32 -2.05 9.87
C ALA A 22 2.82 -0.63 10.21
N LEU A 23 1.71 -0.20 9.62
CA LEU A 23 1.09 1.10 9.90
C LEU A 23 0.61 1.24 11.34
N LEU A 24 0.13 0.16 11.94
CA LEU A 24 -0.33 0.13 13.34
C LEU A 24 0.82 0.04 14.35
N LYS A 25 1.94 -0.61 13.97
CA LYS A 25 3.11 -0.80 14.86
C LYS A 25 4.02 0.41 14.91
N GLU A 26 4.15 1.14 13.81
CA GLU A 26 5.17 2.17 13.63
C GLU A 26 4.55 3.50 13.20
N GLU A 27 4.95 4.60 13.81
CA GLU A 27 4.61 5.96 13.37
C GLU A 27 5.59 6.49 12.30
N GLY A 28 5.29 7.64 11.73
CA GLY A 28 6.17 8.33 10.77
C GLY A 28 6.08 7.79 9.34
N TRP A 29 4.90 7.33 8.94
CA TRP A 29 4.63 6.90 7.58
C TRP A 29 4.14 8.04 6.69
N PHE A 30 4.60 8.02 5.43
CA PHE A 30 3.94 8.64 4.30
C PHE A 30 3.43 7.51 3.39
N VAL A 31 2.15 7.51 3.08
CA VAL A 31 1.52 6.46 2.27
C VAL A 31 1.03 7.07 0.95
N LEU A 32 1.49 6.52 -0.16
CA LEU A 32 1.04 6.88 -1.49
C LEU A 32 0.20 5.77 -2.09
N SER A 33 -1.03 6.07 -2.50
CA SER A 33 -1.77 5.25 -3.44
C SER A 33 -1.63 5.80 -4.86
N VAL A 34 -1.27 4.94 -5.82
CA VAL A 34 -0.96 5.36 -7.19
C VAL A 34 -2.22 5.63 -8.03
N THR A 35 -3.34 5.02 -7.68
CA THR A 35 -4.60 5.13 -8.44
C THR A 35 -5.72 5.79 -7.65
N ASN A 36 -6.83 6.06 -8.34
CA ASN A 36 -8.11 6.48 -7.77
C ASN A 36 -8.17 7.93 -7.21
N GLY A 37 -7.20 8.78 -7.55
CA GLY A 37 -7.18 10.18 -7.08
C GLY A 37 -8.39 11.01 -7.53
N SER A 38 -9.00 10.72 -8.67
CA SER A 38 -10.22 11.38 -9.15
C SER A 38 -11.51 10.77 -8.59
N ASN A 39 -11.45 9.60 -7.94
CA ASN A 39 -12.62 8.96 -7.33
C ASN A 39 -12.88 9.52 -5.92
N PRO A 40 -13.92 10.35 -5.70
CA PRO A 40 -14.13 11.01 -4.42
C PRO A 40 -14.40 10.05 -3.27
N ILE A 41 -15.05 8.91 -3.53
CA ILE A 41 -15.37 7.90 -2.52
C ILE A 41 -14.08 7.23 -2.05
N ARG A 42 -13.24 6.76 -2.98
CA ARG A 42 -11.97 6.11 -2.66
C ARG A 42 -10.99 7.04 -1.95
N ARG A 43 -10.91 8.29 -2.39
CA ARG A 43 -10.11 9.33 -1.72
C ARG A 43 -10.52 9.55 -0.28
N GLU A 44 -11.82 9.68 -0.04
CA GLU A 44 -12.34 9.92 1.30
C GLU A 44 -12.13 8.70 2.22
N GLU A 45 -12.32 7.49 1.71
CA GLU A 45 -12.07 6.26 2.45
C GLU A 45 -10.59 6.14 2.83
N PHE A 46 -9.69 6.34 1.87
CA PHE A 46 -8.24 6.31 2.07
C PHE A 46 -7.79 7.36 3.10
N ALA A 47 -8.23 8.61 2.95
CA ALA A 47 -7.88 9.67 3.87
C ALA A 47 -8.31 9.36 5.31
N ARG A 48 -9.55 8.86 5.51
CA ARG A 48 -10.01 8.47 6.86
C ARG A 48 -9.15 7.37 7.48
N VAL A 49 -8.74 6.39 6.68
CA VAL A 49 -7.86 5.31 7.17
C VAL A 49 -6.49 5.88 7.54
N MET A 50 -5.88 6.71 6.69
CA MET A 50 -4.59 7.34 6.98
C MET A 50 -4.64 8.22 8.24
N ASP A 51 -5.70 9.00 8.40
CA ASP A 51 -5.92 9.80 9.62
C ASP A 51 -6.00 8.91 10.87
N SER A 52 -6.64 7.74 10.77
CA SER A 52 -6.80 6.81 11.90
C SER A 52 -5.47 6.23 12.40
N VAL A 53 -4.49 6.08 11.51
CA VAL A 53 -3.14 5.59 11.83
C VAL A 53 -2.09 6.72 11.88
N LYS A 54 -2.53 7.98 11.76
CA LYS A 54 -1.68 9.19 11.79
C LYS A 54 -0.58 9.18 10.72
N ALA A 55 -0.85 8.61 9.56
CA ALA A 55 0.04 8.63 8.41
C ALA A 55 -0.22 9.85 7.54
N GLU A 56 0.84 10.51 7.11
CA GLU A 56 0.74 11.47 6.00
C GLU A 56 0.46 10.69 4.70
N HIS A 57 -0.25 11.29 3.77
CA HIS A 57 -0.66 10.56 2.59
C HIS A 57 -0.84 11.41 1.35
N GLU A 58 -0.74 10.75 0.21
CA GLU A 58 -1.07 11.27 -1.11
C GLU A 58 -1.76 10.19 -1.93
N ILE A 59 -2.60 10.60 -2.86
CA ILE A 59 -3.29 9.70 -3.78
C ILE A 59 -3.16 10.27 -5.20
N TRP A 60 -2.54 9.50 -6.09
CA TRP A 60 -2.38 9.84 -7.49
C TRP A 60 -3.55 9.31 -8.33
N ASP A 61 -3.59 9.70 -9.58
CA ASP A 61 -4.70 9.38 -10.48
C ASP A 61 -4.23 8.63 -11.74
N PHE A 62 -3.35 7.64 -11.54
CA PHE A 62 -3.10 6.67 -12.60
C PHE A 62 -4.34 5.81 -12.81
N GLU A 63 -4.55 5.36 -14.05
CA GLU A 63 -5.72 4.57 -14.39
C GLU A 63 -5.71 3.23 -13.66
N ASP A 64 -6.80 2.93 -12.94
CA ASP A 64 -7.02 1.65 -12.28
C ASP A 64 -7.53 0.62 -13.30
N LYS A 65 -6.76 -0.45 -13.49
CA LYS A 65 -7.04 -1.52 -14.45
C LYS A 65 -6.87 -2.88 -13.81
N TRP A 66 -7.93 -3.68 -13.82
CA TRP A 66 -7.84 -5.06 -13.33
C TRP A 66 -6.78 -5.89 -14.08
N ASN A 67 -6.78 -5.82 -15.41
CA ASN A 67 -5.80 -6.48 -16.28
C ASN A 67 -5.11 -5.42 -17.14
N GLY A 68 -4.13 -4.74 -16.60
CA GLY A 68 -3.43 -3.71 -17.32
C GLY A 68 -2.15 -3.28 -16.65
N ASP A 69 -1.44 -2.41 -17.33
CA ASP A 69 -0.18 -1.82 -16.84
C ASP A 69 -0.37 -0.32 -16.67
N PHE A 70 0.52 0.31 -15.94
CA PHE A 70 0.67 1.74 -15.86
C PHE A 70 1.41 2.30 -17.08
N ASP A 71 1.28 3.60 -17.33
CA ASP A 71 2.32 4.32 -18.05
C ASP A 71 3.59 4.30 -17.20
N ARG A 72 4.43 3.30 -17.43
CA ARG A 72 5.65 3.06 -16.62
C ARG A 72 6.65 4.20 -16.71
N VAL A 73 6.70 4.90 -17.84
CA VAL A 73 7.61 6.04 -18.03
C VAL A 73 7.20 7.19 -17.13
N LYS A 74 5.90 7.51 -17.14
CA LYS A 74 5.33 8.54 -16.26
C LYS A 74 5.45 8.14 -14.80
N LEU A 75 5.05 6.90 -14.44
CA LEU A 75 5.10 6.37 -13.08
C LEU A 75 6.51 6.45 -12.50
N LYS A 76 7.50 5.98 -13.26
CA LYS A 76 8.91 6.01 -12.85
C LYS A 76 9.43 7.43 -12.63
N LYS A 77 9.04 8.36 -13.51
CA LYS A 77 9.40 9.78 -13.36
C LYS A 77 8.80 10.37 -12.07
N ASP A 78 7.51 10.17 -11.86
CA ASP A 78 6.80 10.76 -10.73
C ASP A 78 7.27 10.15 -9.39
N LEU A 79 7.51 8.83 -9.34
CA LEU A 79 8.08 8.17 -8.17
C LEU A 79 9.50 8.64 -7.85
N ARG A 80 10.35 8.89 -8.85
CA ARG A 80 11.68 9.46 -8.59
C ARG A 80 11.60 10.83 -7.93
N LEU A 81 10.69 11.69 -8.37
CA LEU A 81 10.48 12.99 -7.74
C LEU A 81 10.04 12.86 -6.29
N LEU A 82 9.17 11.90 -5.99
CA LEU A 82 8.77 11.60 -4.59
C LEU A 82 9.96 11.11 -3.76
N LEU A 83 10.76 10.19 -4.32
CA LEU A 83 11.92 9.64 -3.62
C LEU A 83 13.00 10.69 -3.33
N GLU A 84 13.16 11.68 -4.22
CA GLU A 84 14.11 12.79 -4.08
C GLU A 84 13.68 13.85 -3.05
N MET A 85 12.44 13.84 -2.58
CA MET A 85 11.94 14.83 -1.61
C MET A 85 12.70 14.80 -0.28
N LYS A 86 13.19 13.63 0.10
CA LYS A 86 13.93 13.42 1.35
C LYS A 86 14.65 12.07 1.38
N GLU A 87 15.47 11.87 2.38
CA GLU A 87 16.03 10.55 2.69
C GLU A 87 14.99 9.69 3.42
N TRP A 88 14.70 8.51 2.86
CA TRP A 88 13.74 7.56 3.40
C TRP A 88 14.47 6.44 4.14
N LYS A 89 14.14 6.22 5.41
CA LYS A 89 14.72 5.13 6.22
C LYS A 89 14.19 3.75 5.82
N LYS A 90 12.95 3.70 5.35
CA LYS A 90 12.28 2.46 4.95
C LYS A 90 11.31 2.76 3.82
N ILE A 91 11.35 1.98 2.78
CA ILE A 91 10.43 2.06 1.64
C ILE A 91 9.76 0.69 1.48
N VAL A 92 8.44 0.66 1.46
CA VAL A 92 7.64 -0.57 1.33
C VAL A 92 6.75 -0.48 0.09
N THR A 93 6.63 -1.58 -0.65
CA THR A 93 5.75 -1.69 -1.81
C THR A 93 5.30 -3.14 -2.03
N HIS A 94 4.60 -3.40 -3.13
CA HIS A 94 4.18 -4.74 -3.55
C HIS A 94 5.34 -5.67 -3.86
N GLY A 95 5.09 -6.98 -3.73
CA GLY A 95 6.01 -8.02 -4.16
C GLY A 95 6.03 -8.20 -5.69
N LEU A 96 7.11 -8.78 -6.23
CA LEU A 96 7.25 -9.03 -7.68
C LEU A 96 6.22 -10.00 -8.26
N GLN A 97 5.54 -10.78 -7.42
CA GLN A 97 4.43 -11.66 -7.82
C GLN A 97 3.07 -10.95 -7.73
N GLY A 98 3.02 -9.70 -7.25
CA GLY A 98 1.79 -8.93 -7.09
C GLY A 98 0.79 -9.56 -6.12
N GLU A 99 1.31 -10.14 -5.03
CA GLU A 99 0.62 -10.86 -3.96
C GLU A 99 -0.23 -12.04 -4.48
N TYR A 100 -1.26 -11.78 -5.23
CA TYR A 100 -2.15 -12.76 -5.87
C TYR A 100 -2.12 -12.70 -7.41
N GLY A 101 -1.08 -12.07 -7.99
CA GLY A 101 -0.90 -11.95 -9.43
C GLY A 101 -1.57 -10.73 -10.05
N HIS A 102 -1.91 -9.71 -9.26
CA HIS A 102 -2.48 -8.47 -9.80
C HIS A 102 -1.46 -7.72 -10.66
N THR A 103 -1.81 -7.46 -11.92
CA THR A 103 -0.86 -6.91 -12.91
C THR A 103 -0.32 -5.53 -12.54
N GLN A 104 -1.13 -4.67 -11.94
CA GLN A 104 -0.68 -3.35 -11.50
C GLN A 104 0.21 -3.41 -10.24
N HIS A 105 0.01 -4.38 -9.33
CA HIS A 105 0.95 -4.62 -8.22
C HIS A 105 2.32 -5.04 -8.75
N ILE A 106 2.35 -5.97 -9.73
CA ILE A 106 3.59 -6.41 -10.39
C ILE A 106 4.29 -5.22 -11.05
N ALA A 107 3.54 -4.43 -11.84
CA ALA A 107 4.08 -3.29 -12.56
C ALA A 107 4.67 -2.23 -11.62
N LEU A 108 3.99 -1.91 -10.53
CA LEU A 108 4.49 -0.98 -9.50
C LEU A 108 5.75 -1.55 -8.83
N SER A 109 5.71 -2.82 -8.44
CA SER A 109 6.85 -3.50 -7.82
C SER A 109 8.10 -3.47 -8.71
N GLU A 110 7.96 -3.81 -9.99
CA GLU A 110 9.05 -3.77 -10.96
C GLU A 110 9.66 -2.37 -11.08
N VAL A 111 8.82 -1.32 -11.19
CA VAL A 111 9.29 0.07 -11.26
C VAL A 111 10.02 0.46 -9.97
N MET A 112 9.49 0.09 -8.81
CA MET A 112 10.13 0.40 -7.51
C MET A 112 11.49 -0.31 -7.38
N HIS A 113 11.61 -1.58 -7.80
CA HIS A 113 12.89 -2.29 -7.80
C HIS A 113 13.93 -1.66 -8.74
N GLU A 114 13.51 -1.03 -9.82
CA GLU A 114 14.43 -0.34 -10.73
C GLU A 114 14.98 0.99 -10.18
N ILE A 115 14.25 1.66 -9.28
CA ILE A 115 14.58 3.02 -8.83
C ILE A 115 14.97 3.13 -7.35
N VAL A 116 14.67 2.12 -6.54
CA VAL A 116 15.01 2.05 -5.12
C VAL A 116 16.16 1.05 -4.91
N GLY A 117 17.08 1.40 -4.04
CA GLY A 117 18.19 0.53 -3.68
C GLY A 117 17.86 -0.45 -2.54
N ASP A 118 18.84 -0.66 -1.66
CA ASP A 118 18.84 -1.72 -0.63
C ASP A 118 17.81 -1.54 0.49
N ASN A 119 17.16 -0.38 0.62
CA ASN A 119 16.14 -0.12 1.64
C ASN A 119 14.70 -0.34 1.14
N LEU A 120 14.51 -1.05 0.02
CA LEU A 120 13.21 -1.48 -0.47
C LEU A 120 12.78 -2.78 0.22
N PHE A 121 11.62 -2.73 0.86
CA PHE A 121 10.92 -3.87 1.42
C PHE A 121 9.65 -4.14 0.61
N VAL A 122 9.22 -5.37 0.57
CA VAL A 122 7.99 -5.78 -0.13
C VAL A 122 7.04 -6.50 0.81
N PHE A 123 5.75 -6.43 0.50
CA PHE A 123 4.76 -7.23 1.20
C PHE A 123 5.05 -8.72 1.01
N SER A 124 5.06 -9.46 2.11
CA SER A 124 5.21 -10.92 2.07
C SER A 124 3.86 -11.58 1.94
N PHE A 125 3.68 -12.37 0.89
CA PHE A 125 2.46 -13.14 0.65
C PHE A 125 2.71 -14.67 0.69
N SER A 126 3.78 -15.09 1.35
CA SER A 126 4.08 -16.52 1.49
C SER A 126 3.26 -17.15 2.60
N SER A 127 2.56 -18.24 2.28
CA SER A 127 1.79 -19.01 3.27
C SER A 127 2.67 -19.74 4.31
N ASN A 128 3.98 -19.83 4.06
CA ASN A 128 4.88 -20.69 4.84
C ASN A 128 5.74 -19.93 5.86
N ASP A 129 5.97 -18.62 5.68
CA ASP A 129 6.93 -17.86 6.50
C ASP A 129 6.32 -16.68 7.25
N ASN A 130 5.00 -16.45 7.12
CA ASN A 130 4.35 -15.30 7.73
C ASN A 130 4.01 -15.59 9.20
N GLU A 131 4.56 -14.81 10.09
CA GLU A 131 4.11 -14.80 11.48
C GLU A 131 2.64 -14.36 11.53
N THR A 132 1.87 -15.03 12.38
CA THR A 132 0.50 -14.58 12.68
C THR A 132 0.60 -13.30 13.50
N LEU A 133 -0.08 -12.26 13.03
CA LEU A 133 -0.15 -11.00 13.78
C LEU A 133 -0.77 -11.17 15.16
N PRO A 134 -0.32 -10.44 16.17
CA PRO A 134 -1.02 -10.31 17.44
C PRO A 134 -2.47 -9.89 17.24
N PHE A 135 -3.34 -10.37 18.11
CA PHE A 135 -4.79 -10.15 18.01
C PHE A 135 -5.18 -8.68 17.89
N GLU A 136 -4.52 -7.81 18.65
CA GLU A 136 -4.75 -6.36 18.64
C GLU A 136 -4.46 -5.73 17.28
N LEU A 137 -3.45 -6.24 16.55
CA LEU A 137 -3.14 -5.77 15.21
C LEU A 137 -4.14 -6.29 14.19
N ILE A 138 -4.66 -7.50 14.35
CA ILE A 138 -5.73 -8.04 13.52
C ILE A 138 -6.99 -7.19 13.69
N GLU A 139 -7.38 -6.87 14.92
CA GLU A 139 -8.52 -5.97 15.20
C GLU A 139 -8.29 -4.58 14.57
N GLY A 140 -7.09 -4.02 14.71
CA GLY A 140 -6.72 -2.75 14.09
C GLY A 140 -6.84 -2.78 12.57
N LYS A 141 -6.32 -3.83 11.91
CA LYS A 141 -6.46 -4.03 10.45
C LYS A 141 -7.93 -4.13 10.03
N LEU A 142 -8.73 -4.89 10.76
CA LEU A 142 -10.16 -5.01 10.49
C LEU A 142 -10.88 -3.66 10.65
N SER A 143 -10.49 -2.86 11.63
CA SER A 143 -11.01 -1.50 11.81
C SER A 143 -10.66 -0.59 10.64
N MET A 144 -9.40 -0.63 10.14
CA MET A 144 -8.98 0.10 8.94
C MET A 144 -9.83 -0.33 7.72
N LEU A 145 -9.91 -1.62 7.45
CA LEU A 145 -10.62 -2.19 6.31
C LEU A 145 -12.13 -1.92 6.34
N SER A 146 -12.73 -1.84 7.52
CA SER A 146 -14.16 -1.51 7.68
C SER A 146 -14.53 -0.10 7.16
N GLN A 147 -13.53 0.76 6.97
CA GLN A 147 -13.72 2.10 6.43
C GLN A 147 -13.82 2.12 4.91
N TYR A 148 -13.31 1.07 4.23
CA TYR A 148 -13.40 0.88 2.77
C TYR A 148 -14.72 0.24 2.34
N LYS A 149 -15.82 0.91 2.61
CA LYS A 149 -17.17 0.39 2.32
C LYS A 149 -17.40 0.10 0.85
N SER A 150 -16.78 0.89 -0.03
CA SER A 150 -16.85 0.69 -1.48
C SER A 150 -16.16 -0.59 -1.95
N GLN A 151 -15.27 -1.18 -1.11
CA GLN A 151 -14.46 -2.37 -1.41
C GLN A 151 -14.84 -3.61 -0.59
N TYR A 152 -15.98 -3.57 0.07
CA TYR A 152 -16.41 -4.66 0.97
C TYR A 152 -16.29 -6.06 0.36
N PHE A 153 -16.72 -6.24 -0.89
CA PHE A 153 -16.66 -7.54 -1.57
C PHE A 153 -15.24 -8.02 -1.85
N ILE A 154 -14.33 -7.10 -2.19
CA ILE A 154 -12.92 -7.43 -2.42
C ILE A 154 -12.26 -7.83 -1.10
N ILE A 155 -12.50 -7.07 -0.03
CA ILE A 155 -11.93 -7.32 1.30
C ILE A 155 -12.38 -8.68 1.85
N GLU A 156 -13.62 -9.11 1.57
CA GLU A 156 -14.12 -10.44 1.95
C GLU A 156 -13.27 -11.58 1.38
N ASP A 157 -12.77 -11.43 0.15
CA ASP A 157 -11.91 -12.43 -0.50
C ASP A 157 -10.53 -12.57 0.17
N PHE A 158 -10.08 -11.53 0.89
CA PHE A 158 -8.80 -11.53 1.59
C PHE A 158 -8.86 -11.93 3.07
N LYS A 159 -10.01 -12.28 3.61
CA LYS A 159 -10.17 -12.64 5.05
C LYS A 159 -9.15 -13.67 5.55
N ALA A 160 -8.81 -14.65 4.73
CA ALA A 160 -7.89 -15.71 5.11
C ALA A 160 -6.46 -15.23 5.37
N ILE A 161 -6.09 -14.06 4.85
CA ILE A 161 -4.73 -13.52 4.92
C ILE A 161 -4.61 -12.30 5.85
N LEU A 162 -5.72 -11.75 6.31
CA LEU A 162 -5.70 -10.54 7.15
C LEU A 162 -4.94 -10.73 8.47
N ALA A 163 -4.82 -11.96 8.93
CA ALA A 163 -4.06 -12.30 10.14
C ALA A 163 -2.56 -12.49 9.88
N LYS A 164 -2.11 -12.31 8.64
CA LYS A 164 -0.72 -12.52 8.20
C LYS A 164 -0.13 -11.25 7.63
N GLU A 165 1.16 -11.07 7.86
CA GLU A 165 1.93 -9.96 7.27
C GLU A 165 3.43 -10.29 7.26
#